data_5172be3d82e28b19556bb81d8e60b2ab
#
_entry.id   5172be3d82e28b19556bb81d8e60b2ab
#
_cell.length_a   1.000
_cell.length_b   1.000
_cell.length_c   1.000
_cell.angle_alpha   90.00
_cell.angle_beta   90.00
_cell.angle_gamma   90.00
#
_symmetry.space_group_name_H-M   'P 1'
#
loop_
_entity.id
_entity.type
_entity.pdbx_description
1 polymer ?
#
loop_
_entity_poly.entity_id
_entity_poly.type
_entity_poly.pdbx_seq_one_letter_code
_entity_poly.pdbx_strand_id
1 'polypeptide(L)'
;MPNIGMGILMKLTLNALEDGARAIVSRMPAGECGKRLEALGLYPGKAFVKISGMPFHGPVTILLDQRQIAIGHGVSSHLIVETAESPGEVD
;
A
#
# COMPACT_ATOMS: atom_id res chain seq x y z
N MET A 1 -2.51 -25.63 9.44
CA MET A 1 -2.36 -25.14 9.28
C MET A 1 -2.42 -24.45 9.06
N PRO A 2 -2.42 -24.23 9.06
CA PRO A 2 -2.52 -23.40 8.76
C PRO A 2 -2.52 -22.65 8.30
N ASN A 3 -2.65 -22.39 7.78
CA ASN A 3 -2.60 -21.49 7.35
C ASN A 3 -3.02 -20.83 7.20
N ILE A 4 -2.87 -21.05 7.43
CA ILE A 4 -3.32 -20.50 7.62
C ILE A 4 -3.28 -19.29 7.60
N GLY A 5 -3.41 -18.85 8.01
CA GLY A 5 -3.41 -17.57 8.00
C GLY A 5 -3.22 -16.96 6.74
N MET A 6 -3.18 -17.62 5.92
CA MET A 6 -2.99 -17.11 4.82
C MET A 6 -3.98 -16.43 4.28
N GLY A 7 -4.80 -15.97 4.57
CA GLY A 7 -5.75 -15.22 3.94
C GLY A 7 -5.55 -15.03 2.46
N ILE A 8 -6.53 -14.53 1.79
CA ILE A 8 -6.46 -14.30 0.37
C ILE A 8 -5.74 -12.99 0.13
N LEU A 9 -4.77 -13.00 -0.78
CA LEU A 9 -4.09 -11.77 -1.13
C LEU A 9 -4.92 -11.02 -2.15
N MET A 10 -5.09 -9.74 -1.90
CA MET A 10 -5.83 -8.87 -2.80
C MET A 10 -4.89 -7.85 -3.38
N LYS A 11 -4.97 -7.63 -4.69
CA LYS A 11 -4.22 -6.58 -5.35
C LYS A 11 -5.14 -5.41 -5.57
N LEU A 12 -4.69 -4.24 -5.19
CA LEU A 12 -5.48 -3.03 -5.36
C LEU A 12 -4.52 -1.85 -5.41
N THR A 13 -5.06 -0.68 -5.71
CA THR A 13 -4.22 0.51 -5.72
C THR A 13 -4.04 1.01 -4.29
N LEU A 14 -2.98 1.77 -4.08
CA LEU A 14 -2.71 2.30 -2.75
C LEU A 14 -3.87 3.14 -2.23
N ASN A 15 -4.48 3.95 -3.08
CA ASN A 15 -5.56 4.79 -2.61
C ASN A 15 -6.82 3.99 -2.27
N ALA A 16 -6.94 2.77 -2.73
CA ALA A 16 -8.08 1.92 -2.38
C ALA A 16 -7.83 1.09 -1.13
N LEU A 17 -6.61 1.06 -0.65
CA LEU A 17 -6.28 0.29 0.54
C LEU A 17 -6.90 0.95 1.76
N GLU A 18 -7.36 0.16 2.72
CA GLU A 18 -7.97 0.72 3.90
C GLU A 18 -6.95 1.37 4.82
N ASP A 19 -7.37 2.42 5.52
CA ASP A 19 -6.50 3.06 6.49
C ASP A 19 -6.13 2.06 7.58
N GLY A 20 -4.89 2.05 7.95
CA GLY A 20 -4.39 1.12 8.96
C GLY A 20 -3.93 -0.21 8.39
N ALA A 21 -4.17 -0.47 7.13
CA ALA A 21 -3.84 -1.76 6.55
C ALA A 21 -2.35 -1.88 6.26
N ARG A 22 -1.85 -3.09 6.44
CA ARG A 22 -0.48 -3.41 6.10
C ARG A 22 -0.46 -4.00 4.70
N ALA A 23 0.48 -3.65 3.90
CA ALA A 23 0.53 -4.11 2.51
C ALA A 23 1.96 -4.20 2.02
N ILE A 24 2.11 -4.79 0.84
CA ILE A 24 3.41 -4.94 0.19
C ILE A 24 3.26 -4.37 -1.21
N VAL A 25 4.27 -3.66 -1.67
CA VAL A 25 4.25 -3.11 -3.02
C VAL A 25 4.30 -4.26 -4.02
N SER A 26 3.41 -4.24 -5.00
CA SER A 26 3.36 -5.26 -6.04
C SER A 26 3.87 -4.70 -7.37
N ARG A 27 3.40 -3.52 -7.77
CA ARG A 27 3.81 -2.96 -9.06
C ARG A 27 3.97 -1.46 -8.93
N MET A 28 5.07 -0.95 -9.41
CA MET A 28 5.37 0.46 -9.35
C MET A 28 4.76 1.20 -10.53
N PRO A 29 4.43 2.46 -10.36
CA PRO A 29 4.04 3.28 -11.50
C PRO A 29 5.21 3.40 -12.46
N ALA A 30 4.90 3.64 -13.72
CA ALA A 30 5.94 3.76 -14.73
C ALA A 30 6.60 5.13 -14.66
N GLY A 31 7.79 5.24 -15.22
CA GLY A 31 8.45 6.51 -15.45
C GLY A 31 8.99 7.15 -14.20
N GLU A 32 9.02 8.48 -14.20
CA GLU A 32 9.62 9.22 -13.13
C GLU A 32 8.94 9.01 -11.78
N CYS A 33 7.65 8.79 -11.77
CA CYS A 33 6.95 8.57 -10.51
C CYS A 33 7.49 7.32 -9.82
N GLY A 34 7.69 6.26 -10.57
CA GLY A 34 8.25 5.04 -10.00
C GLY A 34 9.64 5.25 -9.47
N LYS A 35 10.45 6.01 -10.21
CA LYS A 35 11.80 6.26 -9.77
C LYS A 35 11.85 7.07 -8.49
N ARG A 36 10.94 8.03 -8.35
CA ARG A 36 10.91 8.82 -7.13
C ARG A 36 10.50 7.97 -5.94
N LEU A 37 9.52 7.09 -6.13
CA LEU A 37 9.11 6.20 -5.05
C LEU A 37 10.25 5.27 -4.66
N GLU A 38 10.99 4.77 -5.66
CA GLU A 38 12.08 3.89 -5.40
C GLU A 38 13.15 4.61 -4.56
N ALA A 39 13.41 5.86 -4.87
CA ALA A 39 14.37 6.64 -4.10
C ALA A 39 13.92 6.84 -2.66
N LEU A 40 12.61 6.79 -2.41
CA LEU A 40 12.11 6.91 -1.06
C LEU A 40 12.09 5.58 -0.32
N GLY A 41 12.39 4.50 -1.00
CA GLY A 41 12.43 3.18 -0.38
C GLY A 41 11.26 2.29 -0.72
N LEU A 42 10.40 2.70 -1.66
CA LEU A 42 9.28 1.87 -2.08
C LEU A 42 9.66 1.12 -3.33
N TYR A 43 9.59 -0.17 -3.29
CA TYR A 43 9.92 -1.02 -4.43
C TYR A 43 9.16 -2.32 -4.30
N PRO A 44 9.03 -3.11 -5.35
CA PRO A 44 8.25 -4.35 -5.26
C PRO A 44 8.76 -5.25 -4.14
N GLY A 45 7.85 -5.71 -3.33
CA GLY A 45 8.16 -6.54 -2.17
C GLY A 45 8.33 -5.77 -0.87
N LYS A 46 8.39 -4.44 -0.93
CA LYS A 46 8.58 -3.65 0.29
C LYS A 46 7.27 -3.52 1.05
N ALA A 47 7.31 -3.75 2.35
CA ALA A 47 6.14 -3.66 3.20
C ALA A 47 5.97 -2.27 3.78
N PHE A 48 4.74 -1.88 4.01
CA PHE A 48 4.43 -0.59 4.59
C PHE A 48 3.05 -0.67 5.23
N VAL A 49 2.65 0.39 5.93
CA VAL A 49 1.32 0.49 6.52
C VAL A 49 0.69 1.79 6.01
N LYS A 50 -0.56 1.72 5.56
CA LYS A 50 -1.27 2.93 5.17
C LYS A 50 -1.80 3.58 6.43
N ILE A 51 -1.39 4.80 6.70
CA ILE A 51 -1.85 5.50 7.88
C ILE A 51 -3.17 6.16 7.62
N SER A 52 -3.29 6.92 6.57
CA SER A 52 -4.53 7.59 6.26
C SER A 52 -4.56 8.02 4.81
N GLY A 53 -5.76 8.13 4.26
CA GLY A 53 -5.95 8.71 2.96
C GLY A 53 -6.92 9.85 3.09
N MET A 54 -6.68 10.90 2.32
CA MET A 54 -7.60 12.01 2.34
C MET A 54 -8.70 11.76 1.34
N PRO A 55 -9.92 12.17 1.65
CA PRO A 55 -10.98 12.02 0.67
C PRO A 55 -10.77 13.01 -0.47
N PHE A 56 -11.50 12.80 -1.54
CA PHE A 56 -11.51 13.75 -2.65
C PHE A 56 -10.13 13.97 -3.23
N HIS A 57 -9.41 12.92 -3.53
CA HIS A 57 -8.15 12.99 -4.27
C HIS A 57 -7.01 13.63 -3.50
N GLY A 58 -7.08 13.63 -2.21
CA GLY A 58 -5.96 14.11 -1.41
C GLY A 58 -4.85 13.06 -1.32
N PRO A 59 -3.74 13.43 -0.70
CA PRO A 59 -2.61 12.51 -0.61
C PRO A 59 -2.87 11.36 0.35
N VAL A 60 -2.13 10.29 0.16
CA VAL A 60 -2.18 9.13 1.04
C VAL A 60 -0.90 9.12 1.87
N THR A 61 -1.03 8.99 3.18
CA THR A 61 0.13 8.92 4.06
C THR A 61 0.39 7.47 4.43
N ILE A 62 1.63 7.05 4.26
CA ILE A 62 2.03 5.69 4.63
C ILE A 62 3.17 5.75 5.62
N LEU A 63 3.33 4.68 6.38
CA LEU A 63 4.45 4.51 7.28
C LEU A 63 5.42 3.53 6.63
N LEU A 64 6.61 4.01 6.33
CA LEU A 64 7.61 3.23 5.65
C LEU A 64 8.91 3.34 6.42
N ASP A 65 9.39 2.22 6.99
CA ASP A 65 10.63 2.22 7.76
C ASP A 65 10.63 3.30 8.83
N GLN A 66 9.53 3.39 9.56
CA GLN A 66 9.42 4.33 10.67
C GLN A 66 9.38 5.79 10.24
N ARG A 67 9.14 6.06 8.97
CA ARG A 67 8.98 7.41 8.48
C ARG A 67 7.61 7.55 7.85
N GLN A 68 6.99 8.68 8.00
CA GLN A 68 5.71 8.94 7.35
C GLN A 68 5.96 9.64 6.03
N ILE A 69 5.38 9.14 4.98
CA ILE A 69 5.56 9.68 3.65
C ILE A 69 4.20 9.94 3.05
N ALA A 70 4.02 11.12 2.46
CA ALA A 70 2.78 11.46 1.79
C ALA A 70 2.94 11.21 0.29
N ILE A 71 2.01 10.49 -0.29
CA ILE A 71 2.04 10.14 -1.70
C ILE A 71 0.83 10.76 -2.36
N GLY A 72 1.06 11.55 -3.38
CA GLY A 72 -0.03 12.25 -4.06
C GLY A 72 -1.02 11.31 -4.71
N HIS A 73 -2.23 11.80 -4.94
CA HIS A 73 -3.30 10.98 -5.48
C HIS A 73 -2.94 10.36 -6.83
N GLY A 74 -2.35 11.13 -7.70
CA GLY A 74 -2.02 10.62 -9.03
C GLY A 74 -1.08 9.42 -8.98
N VAL A 75 -0.12 9.46 -8.05
CA VAL A 75 0.82 8.37 -7.91
C VAL A 75 0.16 7.21 -7.17
N SER A 76 -0.60 7.49 -6.11
CA SER A 76 -1.20 6.43 -5.32
C SER A 76 -2.24 5.64 -6.10
N SER A 77 -2.85 6.25 -7.12
CA SER A 77 -3.82 5.53 -7.93
C SER A 77 -3.16 4.62 -8.95
N HIS A 78 -1.84 4.69 -9.10
CA HIS A 78 -1.11 3.82 -10.02
C HIS A 78 -0.11 2.91 -9.31
N LEU A 79 -0.05 2.97 -7.99
CA LEU A 79 0.81 2.07 -7.24
C LEU A 79 -0.03 0.87 -6.83
N ILE A 80 0.34 -0.31 -7.30
CA ILE A 80 -0.40 -1.52 -7.00
C ILE A 80 0.22 -2.22 -5.81
N VAL A 81 -0.61 -2.55 -4.85
CA VAL A 81 -0.15 -3.18 -3.62
C VAL A 81 -0.92 -4.46 -3.38
N GLU A 82 -0.42 -5.29 -2.48
CA GLU A 82 -1.09 -6.51 -2.10
C GLU A 82 -1.27 -6.52 -0.60
N THR A 83 -2.44 -6.90 -0.17
CA THR A 83 -2.73 -7.00 1.25
C THR A 83 -3.48 -8.30 1.50
N ALA A 84 -3.31 -8.86 2.67
CA ALA A 84 -4.01 -10.08 3.02
C ALA A 84 -5.39 -9.70 3.52
N GLU A 85 -6.41 -10.39 2.97
CA GLU A 85 -7.72 -10.16 3.45
C GLU A 85 -7.85 -10.93 4.72
N SER A 86 -8.46 -10.37 5.71
CA SER A 86 -8.53 -10.99 6.99
C SER A 86 -9.90 -11.63 7.21
N PRO A 87 -10.04 -12.86 6.95
CA PRO A 87 -11.34 -13.48 7.06
C PRO A 87 -11.72 -13.61 8.50
N GLY A 88 -10.79 -13.54 9.32
CA GLY A 88 -11.13 -13.78 10.65
C GLY A 88 -11.89 -12.77 11.34
N GLU A 89 -12.11 -11.78 10.74
CA GLU A 89 -12.80 -10.87 11.28
C GLU A 89 -13.98 -11.25 11.72
N VAL A 90 -14.27 -12.16 11.59
CA VAL A 90 -15.35 -12.62 11.95
C VAL A 90 -15.43 -12.80 13.14
N ASP A 91 -15.44 -12.79 13.65
CA ASP A 91 -15.47 -13.15 14.80
C ASP A 91 -15.83 -13.13 15.30
#